data_a6fd989c223f15449efb399cc463906c
#
_entry.id   a6fd989c223f15449efb399cc463906c
#
_cell.length_a   1.000
_cell.length_b   1.000
_cell.length_c   1.000
_cell.angle_alpha   90.00
_cell.angle_beta   90.00
_cell.angle_gamma   90.00
#
_symmetry.space_group_name_H-M   'P 1'
#
loop_
_entity.id
_entity.type
_entity.pdbx_description
1 polymer ?
#
loop_
_entity_poly.entity_id
_entity_poly.type
_entity_poly.pdbx_seq_one_letter_code
_entity_poly.pdbx_strand_id
1 'polypeptide(L)'
;MCIRDRSGLTFDGNGELWNVEDGPHGGDELNLIKKGANYGWIDVTQGQHYNNEPAKGVKNVPGMTNPVLTYLPNSLNPGNPAFYDGAAFPAWKGDLLLPSFTKGLLRYDTQGGKPGGDPEYLLGDLKQRLRSVNVGPKGELYVLTDETDGALLKVTPGS
;
A
#
# COMPACT_ATOMS: atom_id res chain seq x y z
N MET A 1 -1.94 19.60 2.54
CA MET A 1 -1.78 18.15 2.22
C MET A 1 -1.52 18.01 0.72
N CYS A 2 -0.39 17.45 0.33
CA CYS A 2 -0.08 17.23 -1.09
C CYS A 2 -0.85 15.98 -1.58
N ILE A 3 -1.58 16.09 -2.68
CA ILE A 3 -2.31 14.95 -3.27
C ILE A 3 -1.51 14.25 -4.38
N ARG A 4 -0.38 14.82 -4.78
CA ARG A 4 0.42 14.33 -5.91
C ARG A 4 0.93 12.90 -5.70
N ASP A 5 1.42 12.61 -4.49
CA ASP A 5 2.13 11.36 -4.19
C ASP A 5 1.21 10.28 -3.61
N ARG A 6 -0.10 10.57 -3.47
CA ARG A 6 -1.10 9.63 -2.98
C ARG A 6 -1.59 8.73 -4.09
N SER A 7 -1.09 7.51 -4.10
CA SER A 7 -1.36 6.53 -5.15
C SER A 7 -2.61 5.69 -4.91
N GLY A 8 -3.13 5.65 -3.67
CA GLY A 8 -4.34 4.89 -3.38
C GLY A 8 -5.00 5.21 -2.04
N LEU A 9 -6.31 4.95 -1.98
CA LEU A 9 -7.16 5.11 -0.79
C LEU A 9 -8.05 3.89 -0.62
N THR A 10 -8.26 3.46 0.62
CA THR A 10 -9.19 2.39 0.96
C THR A 10 -9.74 2.56 2.36
N PHE A 11 -10.89 1.94 2.64
CA PHE A 11 -11.43 1.82 4.00
C PHE A 11 -11.21 0.41 4.52
N ASP A 12 -10.90 0.30 5.81
CA ASP A 12 -10.90 -1.00 6.49
C ASP A 12 -12.31 -1.39 6.96
N GLY A 13 -12.42 -2.58 7.57
CA GLY A 13 -13.69 -3.09 8.10
C GLY A 13 -14.27 -2.29 9.27
N ASN A 14 -13.51 -1.39 9.87
CA ASN A 14 -13.95 -0.47 10.93
C ASN A 14 -14.39 0.90 10.39
N GLY A 15 -14.27 1.12 9.07
CA GLY A 15 -14.54 2.40 8.43
C GLY A 15 -13.42 3.43 8.58
N GLU A 16 -12.22 3.01 8.99
CA GLU A 16 -11.05 3.86 9.05
C GLU A 16 -10.46 4.03 7.63
N LEU A 17 -10.11 5.26 7.27
CA LEU A 17 -9.54 5.58 5.96
C LEU A 17 -8.03 5.38 5.98
N TRP A 18 -7.54 4.64 5.00
CA TRP A 18 -6.13 4.37 4.76
C TRP A 18 -5.68 4.94 3.43
N ASN A 19 -4.42 5.34 3.38
CA ASN A 19 -3.79 5.90 2.20
C ASN A 19 -2.39 5.32 2.02
N VAL A 20 -1.99 5.12 0.76
CA VAL A 20 -0.61 4.83 0.39
C VAL A 20 -0.03 5.99 -0.38
N GLU A 21 1.23 6.31 -0.10
CA GLU A 21 1.96 7.42 -0.70
C GLU A 21 3.31 6.94 -1.25
N ASP A 22 3.68 7.46 -2.42
CA ASP A 22 5.02 7.28 -2.98
C ASP A 22 5.98 8.26 -2.33
N GLY A 23 7.10 7.75 -1.82
CA GLY A 23 8.21 8.58 -1.34
C GLY A 23 9.19 8.93 -2.47
N PRO A 24 10.03 9.95 -2.27
CA PRO A 24 11.12 10.24 -3.19
C PRO A 24 12.22 9.18 -3.01
N HIS A 25 12.48 8.36 -4.00
CA HIS A 25 13.51 7.32 -4.01
C HIS A 25 13.47 6.42 -2.75
N GLY A 26 12.38 5.70 -2.56
CA GLY A 26 12.05 4.96 -1.34
C GLY A 26 11.30 5.81 -0.32
N GLY A 27 10.99 5.23 0.84
CA GLY A 27 10.22 5.90 1.87
C GLY A 27 8.73 6.01 1.54
N ASP A 28 8.21 5.11 0.72
CA ASP A 28 6.78 4.98 0.49
C ASP A 28 6.08 4.67 1.82
N GLU A 29 4.86 5.15 1.98
CA GLU A 29 4.18 5.14 3.26
C GLU A 29 2.79 4.53 3.18
N LEU A 30 2.41 3.83 4.24
CA LEU A 30 1.02 3.48 4.55
C LEU A 30 0.56 4.32 5.74
N ASN A 31 -0.46 5.12 5.53
CA ASN A 31 -0.98 6.07 6.51
C ASN A 31 -2.42 5.74 6.91
N LEU A 32 -2.69 5.75 8.23
CA LEU A 32 -4.05 5.81 8.77
C LEU A 32 -4.49 7.27 8.82
N ILE A 33 -5.51 7.63 8.04
CA ILE A 33 -5.90 9.02 7.84
C ILE A 33 -6.81 9.51 8.96
N LYS A 34 -6.41 10.60 9.59
CA LYS A 34 -7.18 11.31 10.61
C LYS A 34 -7.54 12.71 10.12
N LYS A 35 -8.76 13.13 10.40
CA LYS A 35 -9.25 14.47 10.04
C LYS A 35 -8.35 15.56 10.63
N GLY A 36 -7.86 16.45 9.79
CA GLY A 36 -7.03 17.58 10.20
C GLY A 36 -5.57 17.26 10.52
N ALA A 37 -5.15 15.99 10.42
CA ALA A 37 -3.77 15.59 10.67
C ALA A 37 -2.82 16.07 9.56
N ASN A 38 -1.58 16.38 9.94
CA ASN A 38 -0.47 16.69 9.06
C ASN A 38 0.49 15.50 9.02
N TYR A 39 0.76 14.96 7.82
CA TYR A 39 1.66 13.81 7.60
C TYR A 39 3.08 14.23 7.16
N GLY A 40 3.37 15.52 7.20
CA GLY A 40 4.73 16.04 7.19
C GLY A 40 5.36 16.35 5.83
N TRP A 41 4.76 15.93 4.71
CA TRP A 41 5.32 16.28 3.41
C TRP A 41 5.36 17.83 3.22
N ILE A 42 6.47 18.39 2.86
CA ILE A 42 7.78 17.95 2.37
C ILE A 42 8.86 17.91 3.48
N ASP A 43 8.54 18.42 4.66
CA ASP A 43 9.51 18.59 5.76
C ASP A 43 9.90 17.27 6.42
N VAL A 44 9.00 16.28 6.38
CA VAL A 44 9.21 14.95 6.93
C VAL A 44 8.94 13.92 5.84
N THR A 45 10.00 13.31 5.33
CA THR A 45 9.94 12.13 4.47
C THR A 45 11.08 11.21 4.85
N GLN A 46 10.86 9.91 4.78
CA GLN A 46 11.89 8.90 5.04
C GLN A 46 12.62 8.46 3.76
N GLY A 47 12.16 8.90 2.60
CA GLY A 47 12.83 8.64 1.33
C GLY A 47 14.14 9.42 1.17
N GLN A 48 14.89 9.10 0.14
CA GLN A 48 16.10 9.82 -0.24
C GLN A 48 15.81 10.80 -1.37
N HIS A 49 16.57 11.90 -1.45
CA HIS A 49 16.55 12.72 -2.66
C HIS A 49 17.16 11.96 -3.83
N TYR A 50 16.76 12.28 -5.06
CA TYR A 50 17.27 11.64 -6.28
C TYR A 50 18.78 11.83 -6.52
N ASN A 51 19.41 12.75 -5.80
CA ASN A 51 20.87 12.92 -5.77
C ASN A 51 21.56 12.06 -4.70
N ASN A 52 20.84 11.08 -4.12
CA ASN A 52 21.25 10.20 -3.02
C ASN A 52 21.54 10.89 -1.68
N GLU A 53 21.27 12.18 -1.55
CA GLU A 53 21.28 12.81 -0.23
C GLU A 53 20.09 12.29 0.58
N PRO A 54 20.29 11.95 1.85
CA PRO A 54 19.17 11.57 2.70
C PRO A 54 18.18 12.75 2.73
N ALA A 55 16.91 12.45 2.44
CA ALA A 55 15.85 13.38 2.78
C ALA A 55 16.00 13.70 4.28
N LYS A 56 15.60 14.90 4.70
CA LYS A 56 15.66 15.30 6.11
C LYS A 56 14.67 14.50 6.97
N GLY A 57 14.68 13.17 6.81
CA GLY A 57 13.79 12.21 7.44
C GLY A 57 13.87 12.25 8.95
N VAL A 58 13.28 13.28 9.54
CA VAL A 58 13.11 13.38 10.98
C VAL A 58 11.83 12.65 11.34
N LYS A 59 11.95 11.53 12.05
CA LYS A 59 10.80 10.84 12.66
C LYS A 59 10.32 11.63 13.88
N ASN A 60 9.03 11.53 14.17
CA ASN A 60 8.43 12.09 15.40
C ASN A 60 8.54 13.61 15.50
N VAL A 61 8.25 14.33 14.44
CA VAL A 61 8.18 15.80 14.50
C VAL A 61 6.90 16.21 15.24
N PRO A 62 6.99 17.09 16.26
CA PRO A 62 5.82 17.58 16.97
C PRO A 62 4.77 18.17 16.03
N GLY A 63 3.50 17.78 16.20
CA GLY A 63 2.39 18.23 15.37
C GLY A 63 2.23 17.48 14.05
N MET A 64 3.08 16.51 13.76
CA MET A 64 2.97 15.65 12.57
C MET A 64 2.63 14.22 12.96
N THR A 65 1.91 13.53 12.08
CA THR A 65 1.48 12.14 12.27
C THR A 65 2.42 11.23 11.48
N ASN A 66 3.00 10.24 12.18
CA ASN A 66 3.85 9.25 11.53
C ASN A 66 3.04 8.25 10.71
N PRO A 67 3.61 7.70 9.61
CA PRO A 67 3.02 6.57 8.91
C PRO A 67 2.95 5.32 9.80
N VAL A 68 2.04 4.42 9.47
CA VAL A 68 1.93 3.09 10.09
C VAL A 68 3.05 2.18 9.59
N LEU A 69 3.31 2.22 8.29
CA LEU A 69 4.43 1.51 7.64
C LEU A 69 5.22 2.47 6.76
N THR A 70 6.52 2.23 6.68
CA THR A 70 7.44 2.92 5.76
C THR A 70 8.32 1.88 5.06
N TYR A 71 8.48 2.02 3.76
CA TYR A 71 9.22 1.09 2.92
C TYR A 71 10.61 1.66 2.58
N LEU A 72 11.64 1.01 3.12
CA LEU A 72 13.05 1.37 2.94
C LEU A 72 13.90 0.12 2.70
N PRO A 73 15.03 0.24 2.02
CA PRO A 73 15.54 1.41 1.29
C PRO A 73 14.92 1.60 -0.09
N ASN A 74 14.24 0.58 -0.60
CA ASN A 74 13.72 0.56 -1.97
C ASN A 74 12.24 0.94 -1.99
N SER A 75 11.83 1.67 -3.03
CA SER A 75 10.44 1.98 -3.26
C SER A 75 9.64 0.72 -3.66
N LEU A 76 8.44 0.61 -3.15
CA LEU A 76 7.41 -0.32 -3.62
C LEU A 76 6.69 0.20 -4.85
N ASN A 77 6.63 1.53 -4.99
CA ASN A 77 5.72 2.21 -5.90
C ASN A 77 4.31 1.60 -5.73
N PRO A 78 3.64 1.88 -4.61
CA PRO A 78 2.38 1.23 -4.27
C PRO A 78 1.26 1.68 -5.19
N GLY A 79 0.43 0.72 -5.60
CA GLY A 79 -0.83 0.97 -6.29
C GLY A 79 -2.01 1.14 -5.32
N ASN A 80 -3.24 1.15 -5.85
CA ASN A 80 -4.43 1.30 -5.00
C ASN A 80 -4.72 0.03 -4.20
N PRO A 81 -4.69 0.07 -2.86
CA PRO A 81 -4.88 -1.07 -1.98
C PRO A 81 -6.36 -1.41 -1.75
N ALA A 82 -6.61 -2.59 -1.16
CA ALA A 82 -7.90 -2.97 -0.62
C ALA A 82 -7.75 -3.75 0.67
N PHE A 83 -8.67 -3.58 1.63
CA PHE A 83 -8.84 -4.56 2.70
C PHE A 83 -9.73 -5.69 2.21
N TYR A 84 -9.35 -6.91 2.53
CA TYR A 84 -10.07 -8.09 2.05
C TYR A 84 -11.27 -8.39 2.96
N ASP A 85 -12.46 -8.39 2.40
CA ASP A 85 -13.72 -8.72 3.09
C ASP A 85 -14.48 -9.88 2.43
N GLY A 86 -13.89 -10.49 1.41
CA GLY A 86 -14.51 -11.54 0.61
C GLY A 86 -14.60 -12.91 1.30
N ALA A 87 -15.31 -13.84 0.67
CA ALA A 87 -15.50 -15.21 1.15
C ALA A 87 -14.58 -16.24 0.47
N ALA A 88 -13.95 -15.90 -0.68
CA ALA A 88 -13.14 -16.86 -1.43
C ALA A 88 -11.84 -17.24 -0.71
N PHE A 89 -11.25 -16.33 0.06
CA PHE A 89 -10.06 -16.57 0.86
C PHE A 89 -10.37 -16.29 2.35
N PRO A 90 -11.06 -17.20 3.06
CA PRO A 90 -11.56 -16.91 4.42
C PRO A 90 -10.47 -16.55 5.43
N ALA A 91 -9.26 -17.10 5.25
CA ALA A 91 -8.10 -16.82 6.10
C ALA A 91 -7.54 -15.37 5.92
N TRP A 92 -7.94 -14.67 4.88
CA TRP A 92 -7.45 -13.32 4.57
C TRP A 92 -8.41 -12.21 5.04
N LYS A 93 -9.50 -12.58 5.72
CA LYS A 93 -10.52 -11.62 6.11
C LYS A 93 -9.96 -10.54 7.03
N GLY A 94 -10.05 -9.29 6.60
CA GLY A 94 -9.50 -8.12 7.28
C GLY A 94 -8.07 -7.77 6.88
N ASP A 95 -7.37 -8.61 6.10
CA ASP A 95 -6.00 -8.35 5.66
C ASP A 95 -5.94 -7.20 4.65
N LEU A 96 -4.84 -6.47 4.69
CA LEU A 96 -4.52 -5.47 3.67
C LEU A 96 -3.83 -6.13 2.48
N LEU A 97 -4.39 -5.90 1.30
CA LEU A 97 -3.81 -6.24 0.01
C LEU A 97 -3.25 -4.95 -0.63
N LEU A 98 -1.94 -4.93 -0.85
CA LEU A 98 -1.22 -3.77 -1.39
C LEU A 98 -0.51 -4.14 -2.68
N PRO A 99 -1.01 -3.71 -3.85
CA PRO A 99 -0.33 -3.93 -5.11
C PRO A 99 0.90 -3.04 -5.23
N SER A 100 1.93 -3.53 -5.90
CA SER A 100 3.21 -2.86 -6.09
C SER A 100 3.66 -2.96 -7.54
N PHE A 101 4.32 -1.92 -8.04
CA PHE A 101 4.92 -1.96 -9.37
C PHE A 101 6.22 -2.77 -9.41
N THR A 102 6.80 -3.08 -8.25
CA THR A 102 8.12 -3.72 -8.18
C THR A 102 8.10 -5.10 -7.51
N LYS A 103 7.07 -5.42 -6.72
CA LYS A 103 7.05 -6.60 -5.84
C LYS A 103 5.83 -7.52 -6.03
N GLY A 104 4.92 -7.22 -6.96
CA GLY A 104 3.68 -7.95 -7.12
C GLY A 104 2.61 -7.48 -6.12
N LEU A 105 1.87 -8.39 -5.51
CA LEU A 105 0.84 -8.11 -4.52
C LEU A 105 1.34 -8.48 -3.13
N LEU A 106 1.34 -7.52 -2.21
CA LEU A 106 1.70 -7.72 -0.81
C LEU A 106 0.44 -7.95 0.02
N ARG A 107 0.42 -9.01 0.84
CA ARG A 107 -0.62 -9.26 1.82
C ARG A 107 -0.06 -9.06 3.22
N TYR A 108 -0.66 -8.17 3.97
CA TYR A 108 -0.38 -7.96 5.39
C TYR A 108 -1.47 -8.63 6.22
N ASP A 109 -1.10 -9.64 6.99
CA ASP A 109 -1.97 -10.20 8.03
C ASP A 109 -2.15 -9.15 9.13
N THR A 110 -3.39 -8.73 9.34
CA THR A 110 -3.72 -7.72 10.34
C THR A 110 -4.07 -8.33 11.69
N GLN A 111 -4.43 -9.62 11.73
CA GLN A 111 -4.98 -10.30 12.92
C GLN A 111 -6.06 -9.47 13.64
N GLY A 112 -6.87 -8.74 12.85
CA GLY A 112 -7.89 -7.82 13.36
C GLY A 112 -7.36 -6.49 13.91
N GLY A 113 -6.07 -6.22 13.73
CA GLY A 113 -5.40 -4.96 14.11
C GLY A 113 -4.97 -4.13 12.90
N LYS A 114 -3.89 -3.40 13.05
CA LYS A 114 -3.29 -2.60 11.97
C LYS A 114 -2.32 -3.45 11.15
N PRO A 115 -2.20 -3.18 9.84
CA PRO A 115 -1.15 -3.77 9.03
C PRO A 115 0.23 -3.56 9.63
N GLY A 116 1.04 -4.61 9.68
CA GLY A 116 2.39 -4.56 10.26
C GLY A 116 3.20 -5.82 9.96
N GLY A 117 4.46 -5.84 10.39
CA GLY A 117 5.37 -6.96 10.15
C GLY A 117 5.76 -7.13 8.68
N ASP A 118 6.27 -8.32 8.35
CA ASP A 118 6.66 -8.68 7.00
C ASP A 118 5.43 -9.18 6.21
N PRO A 119 5.21 -8.69 5.00
CA PRO A 119 4.10 -9.14 4.16
C PRO A 119 4.39 -10.50 3.50
N GLU A 120 3.33 -11.21 3.17
CA GLU A 120 3.39 -12.26 2.17
C GLU A 120 3.43 -11.66 0.77
N TYR A 121 4.33 -12.16 -0.09
CA TYR A 121 4.48 -11.70 -1.47
C TYR A 121 3.77 -12.66 -2.42
N LEU A 122 2.79 -12.16 -3.14
CA LEU A 122 1.95 -12.87 -4.09
C LEU A 122 2.15 -12.32 -5.50
N LEU A 123 1.97 -13.16 -6.52
CA LEU A 123 2.01 -12.76 -7.95
C LEU A 123 3.34 -12.11 -8.40
N GLY A 124 4.41 -12.24 -7.62
CA GLY A 124 5.73 -11.69 -7.99
C GLY A 124 6.38 -12.40 -9.18
N ASP A 125 6.01 -13.64 -9.45
CA ASP A 125 6.42 -14.45 -10.59
C ASP A 125 5.92 -13.90 -11.94
N LEU A 126 4.83 -13.15 -11.92
CA LEU A 126 4.30 -12.48 -13.13
C LEU A 126 5.24 -11.39 -13.65
N LYS A 127 6.08 -10.82 -12.79
CA LYS A 127 7.01 -9.72 -13.13
C LYS A 127 6.32 -8.53 -13.81
N GLN A 128 5.08 -8.26 -13.41
CA GLN A 128 4.26 -7.16 -13.91
C GLN A 128 4.07 -6.09 -12.84
N ARG A 129 3.91 -4.87 -13.27
CA ARG A 129 3.53 -3.75 -12.41
C ARG A 129 2.06 -3.88 -12.07
N LEU A 130 1.71 -3.94 -10.78
CA LEU A 130 0.32 -4.05 -10.35
C LEU A 130 -0.22 -2.69 -9.89
N ARG A 131 -1.24 -2.19 -10.58
CA ARG A 131 -1.82 -0.85 -10.38
C ARG A 131 -2.86 -0.79 -9.26
N SER A 132 -3.73 -1.79 -9.18
CA SER A 132 -4.82 -1.82 -8.20
C SER A 132 -5.27 -3.23 -7.92
N VAL A 133 -5.84 -3.43 -6.73
CA VAL A 133 -6.55 -4.64 -6.36
C VAL A 133 -7.95 -4.29 -5.87
N ASN A 134 -8.94 -5.11 -6.21
CA ASN A 134 -10.31 -4.98 -5.77
C ASN A 134 -10.89 -6.34 -5.42
N VAL A 135 -11.77 -6.39 -4.43
CA VAL A 135 -12.50 -7.60 -4.06
C VAL A 135 -13.78 -7.70 -4.88
N GLY A 136 -13.96 -8.82 -5.55
CA GLY A 136 -15.13 -9.08 -6.36
C GLY A 136 -16.31 -9.60 -5.53
N PRO A 137 -17.51 -9.67 -6.13
CA PRO A 137 -18.75 -9.99 -5.42
C PRO A 137 -18.82 -11.41 -4.84
N LYS A 138 -17.96 -12.31 -5.29
CA LYS A 138 -17.84 -13.68 -4.76
C LYS A 138 -16.56 -13.86 -3.91
N GLY A 139 -15.88 -12.76 -3.61
CA GLY A 139 -14.62 -12.74 -2.85
C GLY A 139 -13.36 -13.00 -3.66
N GLU A 140 -13.46 -13.24 -4.97
CA GLU A 140 -12.31 -13.27 -5.86
C GLU A 140 -11.61 -11.91 -5.93
N LEU A 141 -10.32 -11.90 -6.27
CA LEU A 141 -9.61 -10.64 -6.49
C LEU A 141 -9.56 -10.29 -7.96
N TYR A 142 -9.70 -9.01 -8.25
CA TYR A 142 -9.41 -8.40 -9.55
C TYR A 142 -8.21 -7.49 -9.40
N VAL A 143 -7.16 -7.78 -10.17
CA VAL A 143 -5.90 -7.02 -10.15
C VAL A 143 -5.66 -6.43 -11.52
N LEU A 144 -5.47 -5.11 -11.58
CA LEU A 144 -5.07 -4.42 -12.81
C LEU A 144 -3.55 -4.34 -12.89
N THR A 145 -3.00 -4.65 -14.05
CA THR A 145 -1.60 -4.39 -14.36
C THR A 145 -1.41 -2.98 -14.91
N ASP A 146 -0.18 -2.47 -14.84
CA ASP A 146 0.22 -1.13 -15.30
C ASP A 146 1.23 -1.26 -16.45
N GLU A 147 0.88 -2.02 -17.48
CA GLU A 147 1.71 -2.27 -18.64
C GLU A 147 1.07 -1.65 -19.90
N THR A 148 1.89 -1.44 -20.95
CA THR A 148 1.37 -0.98 -22.24
C THR A 148 0.32 -1.95 -22.80
N ASP A 149 0.53 -3.23 -22.56
CA ASP A 149 -0.34 -4.35 -22.91
C ASP A 149 -1.01 -4.89 -21.65
N GLY A 150 -1.70 -3.97 -20.94
CA GLY A 150 -2.25 -4.21 -19.62
C GLY A 150 -3.35 -5.27 -19.58
N ALA A 151 -3.49 -5.92 -18.43
CA ALA A 151 -4.46 -6.99 -18.20
C ALA A 151 -5.28 -6.75 -16.93
N LEU A 152 -6.49 -7.29 -16.94
CA LEU A 152 -7.31 -7.50 -15.74
C LEU A 152 -7.17 -8.97 -15.34
N LEU A 153 -6.46 -9.21 -14.25
CA LEU A 153 -6.26 -10.54 -13.70
C LEU A 153 -7.38 -10.87 -12.72
N LYS A 154 -7.91 -12.09 -12.81
CA LYS A 154 -8.82 -12.66 -11.82
C LYS A 154 -8.07 -13.70 -11.00
N VAL A 155 -8.02 -13.51 -9.67
CA VAL A 155 -7.37 -14.43 -8.74
C VAL A 155 -8.45 -15.16 -7.91
N THR A 156 -8.40 -16.49 -7.94
CA THR A 156 -9.31 -17.39 -7.22
C THR A 156 -8.49 -18.39 -6.42
N PRO A 157 -9.05 -18.98 -5.36
CA PRO A 157 -8.39 -20.09 -4.68
C PRO A 157 -8.01 -21.20 -5.66
N GLY A 158 -6.85 -21.81 -5.43
CA GLY A 158 -6.46 -23.03 -6.15
C GLY A 158 -7.42 -24.18 -5.83
N SER A 159 -7.59 -25.09 -6.77
CA SER A 159 -8.33 -26.33 -6.60
C SER A 159 -7.49 -27.37 -5.86
#